data_e6e2e6e2e41d9d06d1b15faf4a105ed3
#
_entry.id   e6e2e6e2e41d9d06d1b15faf4a105ed3
#
_cell.length_a   1.000
_cell.length_b   1.000
_cell.length_c   1.000
_cell.angle_alpha   90.00
_cell.angle_beta   90.00
_cell.angle_gamma   90.00
#
_symmetry.space_group_name_H-M   'P 1'
#
loop_
_entity.id
_entity.type
_entity.pdbx_description
1 polymer ?
#
loop_
_entity_poly.entity_id
_entity_poly.type
_entity_poly.pdbx_seq_one_letter_code
_entity_poly.pdbx_strand_id
1 'polypeptide(L)'
;MSILIDKSSRVVTQGITGSTGRYHTRACVDYGYGEQAFVAGVTPGKGGTMCDKIPVFNTVSEARKETGCNVSVVYVPPAHAAGAIDEAVDAGIELIICITEGVPLKDMLLTRHRMSGKATVLVGPNCPGIITPEQLKIGIMPGYIHQEGSIGVVSRSGTLTYEVVHQLSQQNLGQSTCV
;
A
#
# COMPACT_ATOMS: atom_id res chain seq x y z
N MET A 1 17.49 -2.10 7.18
CA MET A 1 16.78 -0.98 7.86
C MET A 1 15.65 -0.55 6.96
N SER A 2 14.40 -0.63 7.41
CA SER A 2 13.25 -0.17 6.62
C SER A 2 12.99 1.31 6.87
N ILE A 3 12.36 2.02 5.91
CA ILE A 3 12.15 3.48 6.02
C ILE A 3 10.68 3.81 6.30
N LEU A 4 9.75 3.26 5.54
CA LEU A 4 8.33 3.61 5.62
C LEU A 4 7.45 2.50 6.18
N ILE A 5 7.83 1.25 5.99
CA ILE A 5 7.08 0.07 6.43
C ILE A 5 8.01 -0.94 7.08
N ASP A 6 7.53 -1.61 8.11
CA ASP A 6 8.23 -2.67 8.83
C ASP A 6 7.25 -3.71 9.41
N LYS A 7 7.74 -4.57 10.27
CA LYS A 7 6.96 -5.62 10.95
C LYS A 7 5.83 -5.09 11.85
N SER A 8 5.88 -3.82 12.26
CA SER A 8 4.85 -3.18 13.08
C SER A 8 3.72 -2.57 12.25
N SER A 9 3.89 -2.47 10.93
CA SER A 9 2.90 -1.91 10.02
C SER A 9 1.62 -2.73 10.03
N ARG A 10 0.46 -2.06 10.18
CA ARG A 10 -0.88 -2.65 10.15
C ARG A 10 -1.65 -2.07 8.97
N VAL A 11 -1.91 -2.91 8.00
CA VAL A 11 -2.38 -2.48 6.67
C VAL A 11 -3.87 -2.67 6.50
N VAL A 12 -4.55 -1.63 6.02
CA VAL A 12 -5.91 -1.73 5.48
C VAL A 12 -5.88 -1.63 3.96
N THR A 13 -6.60 -2.53 3.27
CA THR A 13 -6.75 -2.50 1.81
C THR A 13 -8.07 -1.86 1.42
N GLN A 14 -8.05 -0.71 0.77
CA GLN A 14 -9.23 -0.09 0.17
C GLN A 14 -9.51 -0.69 -1.22
N GLY A 15 -10.73 -1.17 -1.43
CA GLY A 15 -11.12 -1.91 -2.62
C GLY A 15 -10.79 -3.40 -2.57
N ILE A 16 -10.68 -3.98 -1.37
CA ILE A 16 -10.26 -5.37 -1.16
C ILE A 16 -11.14 -6.41 -1.87
N THR A 17 -12.42 -6.13 -2.04
CA THR A 17 -13.36 -7.08 -2.67
C THR A 17 -13.37 -7.00 -4.20
N GLY A 18 -12.67 -6.03 -4.79
CA GLY A 18 -12.41 -5.96 -6.22
C GLY A 18 -11.36 -7.00 -6.66
N SER A 19 -11.41 -7.43 -7.91
CA SER A 19 -10.49 -8.46 -8.44
C SER A 19 -9.02 -8.07 -8.24
N THR A 20 -8.65 -6.84 -8.58
CA THR A 20 -7.29 -6.31 -8.42
C THR A 20 -6.88 -6.22 -6.95
N GLY A 21 -7.73 -5.61 -6.10
CA GLY A 21 -7.46 -5.45 -4.67
C GLY A 21 -7.27 -6.80 -3.99
N ARG A 22 -8.16 -7.75 -4.25
CA ARG A 22 -8.09 -9.10 -3.68
C ARG A 22 -6.83 -9.85 -4.12
N TYR A 23 -6.53 -9.85 -5.42
CA TYR A 23 -5.37 -10.55 -5.98
C TYR A 23 -4.05 -10.04 -5.38
N HIS A 24 -3.84 -8.73 -5.40
CA HIS A 24 -2.60 -8.15 -4.89
C HIS A 24 -2.49 -8.20 -3.37
N THR A 25 -3.61 -8.04 -2.64
CA THR A 25 -3.61 -8.21 -1.18
C THR A 25 -3.18 -9.62 -0.80
N ARG A 26 -3.70 -10.65 -1.47
CA ARG A 26 -3.29 -12.03 -1.24
C ARG A 26 -1.79 -12.23 -1.47
N ALA A 27 -1.26 -11.73 -2.60
CA ALA A 27 0.17 -11.80 -2.90
C ALA A 27 1.06 -11.02 -1.89
N CYS A 28 0.49 -10.02 -1.19
CA CYS A 28 1.18 -9.32 -0.12
C CYS A 28 1.09 -10.08 1.21
N VAL A 29 -0.05 -10.69 1.50
CA VAL A 29 -0.25 -11.58 2.68
C VAL A 29 0.70 -12.76 2.65
N ASP A 30 0.93 -13.34 1.48
CA ASP A 30 1.83 -14.48 1.29
C ASP A 30 3.33 -14.10 1.34
N TYR A 31 3.67 -12.81 1.57
CA TYR A 31 5.05 -12.32 1.58
C TYR A 31 5.51 -11.87 2.98
N GLY A 32 6.58 -12.47 3.48
CA GLY A 32 7.20 -12.08 4.77
C GLY A 32 6.22 -12.10 5.94
N TYR A 33 6.04 -10.97 6.60
CA TYR A 33 5.08 -10.78 7.70
C TYR A 33 3.68 -10.32 7.23
N GLY A 34 3.35 -10.52 5.96
CA GLY A 34 2.10 -10.06 5.36
C GLY A 34 0.85 -10.56 6.07
N GLU A 35 0.81 -11.83 6.51
CA GLU A 35 -0.34 -12.41 7.22
C GLU A 35 -0.66 -11.65 8.52
N GLN A 36 0.35 -11.16 9.23
CA GLN A 36 0.18 -10.37 10.45
C GLN A 36 -0.08 -8.88 10.15
N ALA A 37 0.43 -8.39 9.03
CA ALA A 37 0.35 -6.98 8.67
C ALA A 37 -1.00 -6.58 8.07
N PHE A 38 -1.59 -7.41 7.19
CA PHE A 38 -2.87 -7.11 6.53
C PHE A 38 -4.06 -7.45 7.43
N VAL A 39 -4.55 -6.46 8.16
CA VAL A 39 -5.51 -6.64 9.26
C VAL A 39 -6.95 -6.25 8.91
N ALA A 40 -7.15 -5.51 7.82
CA ALA A 40 -8.47 -5.02 7.44
C ALA A 40 -8.60 -4.81 5.93
N GLY A 41 -9.82 -4.89 5.44
CA GLY A 41 -10.21 -4.42 4.12
C GLY A 41 -11.35 -3.41 4.21
N VAL A 42 -11.45 -2.52 3.24
CA VAL A 42 -12.56 -1.57 3.13
C VAL A 42 -13.22 -1.70 1.77
N THR A 43 -14.53 -1.87 1.79
CA THR A 43 -15.40 -1.75 0.62
C THR A 43 -16.77 -1.28 1.11
N PRO A 44 -17.21 -0.07 0.74
CA PRO A 44 -18.51 0.45 1.13
C PRO A 44 -19.66 -0.50 0.79
N GLY A 45 -20.58 -0.71 1.74
CA GLY A 45 -21.71 -1.62 1.60
C GLY A 45 -21.39 -3.11 1.78
N LYS A 46 -20.13 -3.48 2.10
CA LYS A 46 -19.71 -4.85 2.35
C LYS A 46 -19.12 -5.06 3.76
N GLY A 47 -19.30 -4.09 4.65
CA GLY A 47 -18.91 -4.23 6.05
C GLY A 47 -19.55 -5.44 6.72
N GLY A 48 -18.81 -6.08 7.63
CA GLY A 48 -19.23 -7.30 8.31
C GLY A 48 -19.03 -8.60 7.53
N THR A 49 -18.47 -8.52 6.29
CA THR A 49 -18.09 -9.71 5.51
C THR A 49 -16.59 -10.01 5.68
N MET A 50 -16.16 -11.13 5.12
CA MET A 50 -14.75 -11.52 5.06
C MET A 50 -14.28 -11.57 3.60
N CYS A 51 -13.06 -11.10 3.34
CA CYS A 51 -12.36 -11.32 2.08
C CYS A 51 -11.14 -12.20 2.36
N ASP A 52 -11.19 -13.43 1.90
CA ASP A 52 -10.28 -14.50 2.34
C ASP A 52 -10.34 -14.62 3.89
N LYS A 53 -9.29 -14.28 4.63
CA LYS A 53 -9.29 -14.28 6.11
C LYS A 53 -9.34 -12.86 6.70
N ILE A 54 -9.49 -11.83 5.86
CA ILE A 54 -9.40 -10.43 6.28
C ILE A 54 -10.80 -9.86 6.48
N PRO A 55 -11.13 -9.27 7.65
CA PRO A 55 -12.41 -8.64 7.90
C PRO A 55 -12.58 -7.39 7.02
N VAL A 56 -13.79 -7.21 6.49
CA VAL A 56 -14.15 -6.08 5.63
C VAL A 56 -15.02 -5.09 6.40
N PHE A 57 -14.69 -3.82 6.29
CA PHE A 57 -15.40 -2.69 6.90
C PHE A 57 -16.00 -1.79 5.81
N ASN A 58 -16.95 -0.95 6.21
CA ASN A 58 -17.51 0.03 5.29
C ASN A 58 -16.61 1.26 5.12
N THR A 59 -15.85 1.62 6.16
CA THR A 59 -15.00 2.81 6.20
C THR A 59 -13.61 2.52 6.77
N VAL A 60 -12.63 3.36 6.40
CA VAL A 60 -11.28 3.31 6.98
C VAL A 60 -11.31 3.65 8.47
N SER A 61 -12.18 4.57 8.89
CA SER A 61 -12.35 4.94 10.30
C SER A 61 -12.81 3.76 11.15
N GLU A 62 -13.81 2.98 10.69
CA GLU A 62 -14.22 1.74 11.35
C GLU A 62 -13.08 0.73 11.43
N ALA A 63 -12.40 0.48 10.29
CA ALA A 63 -11.28 -0.44 10.23
C ALA A 63 -10.18 -0.06 11.22
N ARG A 64 -9.80 1.23 11.28
CA ARG A 64 -8.78 1.72 12.19
C ARG A 64 -9.17 1.55 13.65
N LYS A 65 -10.39 1.88 14.00
CA LYS A 65 -10.90 1.74 15.38
C LYS A 65 -10.82 0.29 15.86
N GLU A 66 -11.19 -0.66 15.02
CA GLU A 66 -11.25 -2.08 15.37
C GLU A 66 -9.90 -2.78 15.29
N THR A 67 -9.02 -2.36 14.36
CA THR A 67 -7.79 -3.10 14.08
C THR A 67 -6.52 -2.33 14.40
N GLY A 68 -6.59 -1.02 14.62
CA GLY A 68 -5.41 -0.16 14.82
C GLY A 68 -4.55 -0.01 13.56
N CYS A 69 -5.12 -0.15 12.35
CA CYS A 69 -4.35 0.01 11.12
C CYS A 69 -3.79 1.44 10.98
N ASN A 70 -2.54 1.53 10.53
CA ASN A 70 -1.81 2.78 10.35
C ASN A 70 -1.31 3.00 8.92
N VAL A 71 -1.43 1.99 8.06
CA VAL A 71 -1.07 2.07 6.63
C VAL A 71 -2.29 1.72 5.79
N SER A 72 -2.55 2.48 4.72
CA SER A 72 -3.60 2.17 3.74
C SER A 72 -3.01 1.93 2.36
N VAL A 73 -3.42 0.85 1.70
CA VAL A 73 -3.15 0.63 0.28
C VAL A 73 -4.44 0.76 -0.53
N VAL A 74 -4.39 1.53 -1.62
CA VAL A 74 -5.56 1.92 -2.43
C VAL A 74 -5.51 1.26 -3.80
N TYR A 75 -6.52 0.41 -4.08
CA TYR A 75 -6.73 -0.28 -5.37
C TYR A 75 -8.08 0.09 -6.01
N VAL A 76 -8.76 1.11 -5.51
CA VAL A 76 -10.07 1.51 -6.05
C VAL A 76 -9.92 2.14 -7.45
N PRO A 77 -10.98 2.14 -8.28
CA PRO A 77 -10.94 2.77 -9.60
C PRO A 77 -10.56 4.26 -9.55
N PRO A 78 -9.97 4.81 -10.64
CA PRO A 78 -9.44 6.18 -10.67
C PRO A 78 -10.40 7.26 -10.19
N ALA A 79 -11.68 7.16 -10.56
CA ALA A 79 -12.72 8.12 -10.17
C ALA A 79 -12.99 8.16 -8.65
N HIS A 80 -12.58 7.15 -7.91
CA HIS A 80 -12.79 7.02 -6.46
C HIS A 80 -11.50 7.12 -5.65
N ALA A 81 -10.33 7.13 -6.31
CA ALA A 81 -9.04 7.06 -5.63
C ALA A 81 -8.75 8.29 -4.75
N ALA A 82 -9.05 9.49 -5.24
CA ALA A 82 -8.90 10.71 -4.46
C ALA A 82 -9.78 10.70 -3.19
N GLY A 83 -11.04 10.28 -3.32
CA GLY A 83 -11.95 10.12 -2.17
C GLY A 83 -11.45 9.06 -1.16
N ALA A 84 -10.87 7.97 -1.64
CA ALA A 84 -10.28 6.94 -0.79
C ALA A 84 -9.03 7.44 -0.04
N ILE A 85 -8.21 8.28 -0.68
CA ILE A 85 -7.07 8.95 -0.03
C ILE A 85 -7.58 9.93 1.03
N ASP A 86 -8.56 10.78 0.69
CA ASP A 86 -9.13 11.76 1.62
C ASP A 86 -9.73 11.06 2.85
N GLU A 87 -10.46 9.96 2.67
CA GLU A 87 -11.01 9.14 3.75
C GLU A 87 -9.92 8.59 4.69
N ALA A 88 -8.84 8.09 4.12
CA ALA A 88 -7.71 7.58 4.91
C ALA A 88 -7.00 8.70 5.69
N VAL A 89 -6.84 9.88 5.08
CA VAL A 89 -6.30 11.08 5.76
C VAL A 89 -7.19 11.50 6.93
N ASP A 90 -8.50 11.55 6.73
CA ASP A 90 -9.46 11.95 7.77
C ASP A 90 -9.57 10.91 8.89
N ALA A 91 -9.37 9.63 8.56
CA ALA A 91 -9.23 8.56 9.54
C ALA A 91 -7.89 8.60 10.30
N GLY A 92 -6.95 9.47 9.91
CA GLY A 92 -5.63 9.64 10.55
C GLY A 92 -4.63 8.54 10.22
N ILE A 93 -4.73 7.91 9.06
CA ILE A 93 -3.73 6.97 8.55
C ILE A 93 -2.40 7.68 8.35
N GLU A 94 -1.32 7.05 8.78
CA GLU A 94 0.03 7.64 8.76
C GLU A 94 0.68 7.56 7.37
N LEU A 95 0.48 6.43 6.67
CA LEU A 95 1.01 6.18 5.33
C LEU A 95 -0.08 5.69 4.39
N ILE A 96 -0.22 6.35 3.25
CA ILE A 96 -1.13 5.94 2.18
C ILE A 96 -0.33 5.59 0.94
N ILE A 97 -0.59 4.42 0.36
CA ILE A 97 0.05 3.91 -0.84
C ILE A 97 -1.04 3.78 -1.91
N CYS A 98 -1.07 4.71 -2.86
CA CYS A 98 -2.07 4.71 -3.92
C CYS A 98 -1.51 4.08 -5.20
N ILE A 99 -1.93 2.85 -5.48
CA ILE A 99 -1.50 2.09 -6.66
C ILE A 99 -2.19 2.61 -7.93
N THR A 100 -3.41 3.07 -7.79
CA THR A 100 -4.29 3.46 -8.89
C THR A 100 -3.65 4.48 -9.81
N GLU A 101 -3.63 4.16 -11.11
CA GLU A 101 -3.26 5.05 -12.20
C GLU A 101 -4.48 5.80 -12.76
N GLY A 102 -4.25 6.93 -13.44
CA GLY A 102 -5.30 7.68 -14.14
C GLY A 102 -6.20 8.51 -13.22
N VAL A 103 -5.78 8.81 -12.00
CA VAL A 103 -6.52 9.71 -11.10
C VAL A 103 -6.52 11.12 -11.68
N PRO A 104 -7.69 11.80 -11.80
CA PRO A 104 -7.79 13.13 -12.40
C PRO A 104 -6.90 14.14 -11.65
N LEU A 105 -6.15 14.95 -12.40
CA LEU A 105 -5.23 15.95 -11.82
C LEU A 105 -5.95 16.92 -10.88
N LYS A 106 -7.17 17.36 -11.25
CA LYS A 106 -7.98 18.26 -10.43
C LYS A 106 -8.27 17.66 -9.05
N ASP A 107 -8.62 16.38 -9.01
CA ASP A 107 -8.95 15.69 -7.76
C ASP A 107 -7.70 15.57 -6.89
N MET A 108 -6.55 15.25 -7.48
CA MET A 108 -5.27 15.19 -6.75
C MET A 108 -4.80 16.55 -6.23
N LEU A 109 -5.07 17.65 -6.93
CA LEU A 109 -4.79 18.99 -6.42
C LEU A 109 -5.63 19.30 -5.17
N LEU A 110 -6.89 18.94 -5.16
CA LEU A 110 -7.78 19.10 -4.00
C LEU A 110 -7.34 18.21 -2.83
N THR A 111 -7.03 16.96 -3.08
CA THR A 111 -6.49 16.04 -2.07
C THR A 111 -5.18 16.56 -1.48
N ARG A 112 -4.23 17.03 -2.30
CA ARG A 112 -2.99 17.64 -1.81
C ARG A 112 -3.22 18.87 -0.94
N HIS A 113 -4.20 19.69 -1.30
CA HIS A 113 -4.59 20.84 -0.47
C HIS A 113 -5.14 20.40 0.90
N ARG A 114 -6.02 19.39 0.93
CA ARG A 114 -6.56 18.81 2.18
C ARG A 114 -5.50 18.15 3.06
N MET A 115 -4.48 17.59 2.46
CA MET A 115 -3.33 17.00 3.18
C MET A 115 -2.39 18.05 3.77
N SER A 116 -2.52 19.32 3.38
CA SER A 116 -1.65 20.39 3.90
C SER A 116 -1.75 20.49 5.42
N GLY A 117 -0.60 20.42 6.10
CA GLY A 117 -0.53 20.45 7.57
C GLY A 117 -0.90 19.10 8.26
N LYS A 118 -1.22 18.06 7.52
CA LYS A 118 -1.42 16.70 8.06
C LYS A 118 -0.09 15.94 8.11
N ALA A 119 0.06 15.06 9.08
CA ALA A 119 1.24 14.18 9.21
C ALA A 119 1.24 13.00 8.23
N THR A 120 0.12 12.73 7.57
CA THR A 120 -0.02 11.62 6.63
C THR A 120 0.93 11.75 5.44
N VAL A 121 1.65 10.69 5.15
CA VAL A 121 2.51 10.57 3.95
C VAL A 121 1.75 9.86 2.85
N LEU A 122 1.81 10.38 1.62
CA LEU A 122 1.23 9.76 0.43
C LEU A 122 2.34 9.34 -0.54
N VAL A 123 2.34 8.07 -0.90
CA VAL A 123 3.13 7.49 -1.99
C VAL A 123 2.20 7.18 -3.15
N GLY A 124 2.52 7.68 -4.34
CA GLY A 124 1.62 7.66 -5.48
C GLY A 124 0.78 8.94 -5.63
N PRO A 125 -0.31 8.94 -6.39
CA PRO A 125 -0.87 7.82 -7.16
C PRO A 125 0.07 7.28 -8.24
N ASN A 126 -0.38 6.21 -8.94
CA ASN A 126 0.41 5.55 -9.99
C ASN A 126 1.80 5.10 -9.49
N CYS A 127 1.83 4.33 -8.42
CA CYS A 127 3.04 3.74 -7.90
C CYS A 127 2.91 2.21 -7.81
N PRO A 128 4.03 1.47 -7.84
CA PRO A 128 4.01 0.01 -7.69
C PRO A 128 3.89 -0.44 -6.23
N GLY A 129 3.99 0.47 -5.28
CA GLY A 129 3.97 0.18 -3.85
C GLY A 129 5.32 0.36 -3.17
N ILE A 130 5.48 -0.31 -2.04
CA ILE A 130 6.69 -0.30 -1.22
C ILE A 130 7.02 -1.74 -0.84
N ILE A 131 8.30 -2.08 -0.81
CA ILE A 131 8.76 -3.37 -0.30
C ILE A 131 10.00 -3.19 0.59
N THR A 132 9.95 -3.79 1.76
CA THR A 132 11.12 -4.09 2.59
C THR A 132 11.38 -5.59 2.45
N PRO A 133 12.42 -6.00 1.70
CA PRO A 133 12.65 -7.39 1.37
C PRO A 133 12.65 -8.29 2.59
N GLU A 134 12.06 -9.49 2.46
CA GLU A 134 11.85 -10.51 3.49
C GLU A 134 10.99 -10.09 4.68
N GLN A 135 10.59 -8.82 4.78
CA GLN A 135 9.75 -8.32 5.85
C GLN A 135 8.31 -8.06 5.39
N LEU A 136 8.10 -7.09 4.54
CA LEU A 136 6.75 -6.69 4.15
C LEU A 136 6.72 -6.11 2.74
N LYS A 137 5.71 -6.51 1.99
CA LYS A 137 5.39 -5.98 0.68
C LYS A 137 3.99 -5.37 0.70
N ILE A 138 3.84 -4.15 0.20
CA ILE A 138 2.55 -3.47 0.04
C ILE A 138 2.49 -2.93 -1.40
N GLY A 139 1.60 -3.48 -2.20
CA GLY A 139 1.44 -3.09 -3.60
C GLY A 139 1.64 -4.23 -4.59
N ILE A 140 2.09 -3.90 -5.80
CA ILE A 140 2.15 -4.82 -6.94
C ILE A 140 3.57 -5.29 -7.30
N MET A 141 4.61 -4.82 -6.60
CA MET A 141 5.98 -5.23 -6.86
C MET A 141 6.15 -6.75 -6.80
N PRO A 142 6.89 -7.38 -7.74
CA PRO A 142 7.16 -8.81 -7.70
C PRO A 142 8.16 -9.13 -6.57
N GLY A 143 7.71 -9.82 -5.52
CA GLY A 143 8.54 -10.11 -4.34
C GLY A 143 9.79 -10.93 -4.65
N TYR A 144 9.71 -11.84 -5.63
CA TYR A 144 10.77 -12.78 -5.96
C TYR A 144 12.05 -12.18 -6.57
N ILE A 145 12.00 -10.93 -7.06
CA ILE A 145 13.20 -10.23 -7.55
C ILE A 145 13.96 -9.49 -6.46
N HIS A 146 13.37 -9.37 -5.27
CA HIS A 146 13.94 -8.62 -4.16
C HIS A 146 14.71 -9.55 -3.23
N GLN A 147 15.82 -9.06 -2.70
CA GLN A 147 16.68 -9.76 -1.75
C GLN A 147 17.06 -8.80 -0.62
N GLU A 148 17.10 -9.27 0.62
CA GLU A 148 17.51 -8.44 1.74
C GLU A 148 18.97 -7.97 1.58
N GLY A 149 19.20 -6.69 1.89
CA GLY A 149 20.53 -6.08 1.84
C GLY A 149 20.54 -4.63 2.30
N SER A 150 21.50 -3.86 1.83
CA SER A 150 21.76 -2.50 2.33
C SER A 150 21.42 -1.38 1.35
N ILE A 151 21.05 -1.68 0.10
CA ILE A 151 20.84 -0.68 -0.94
C ILE A 151 19.40 -0.17 -0.89
N GLY A 152 19.20 1.12 -0.70
CA GLY A 152 17.91 1.77 -0.87
C GLY A 152 17.64 2.09 -2.33
N VAL A 153 16.46 1.73 -2.84
CA VAL A 153 16.00 2.07 -4.19
C VAL A 153 14.78 2.98 -4.10
N VAL A 154 14.93 4.20 -4.58
CA VAL A 154 13.83 5.18 -4.69
C VAL A 154 13.73 5.60 -6.16
N SER A 155 12.57 5.38 -6.78
CA SER A 155 12.41 5.59 -8.20
C SER A 155 11.04 6.22 -8.53
N ARG A 156 11.02 7.04 -9.58
CA ARG A 156 9.77 7.55 -10.17
C ARG A 156 9.30 6.72 -11.37
N SER A 157 9.99 5.64 -11.68
CA SER A 157 9.65 4.75 -12.78
C SER A 157 9.33 3.35 -12.26
N GLY A 158 8.09 2.91 -12.37
CA GLY A 158 7.68 1.57 -11.95
C GLY A 158 8.48 0.46 -12.65
N THR A 159 8.56 0.50 -13.96
CA THR A 159 9.24 -0.54 -14.76
C THR A 159 10.76 -0.55 -14.51
N LEU A 160 11.39 0.63 -14.52
CA LEU A 160 12.84 0.72 -14.33
C LEU A 160 13.26 0.31 -12.91
N THR A 161 12.39 0.51 -11.92
CA THR A 161 12.61 0.01 -10.55
C THR A 161 12.84 -1.50 -10.55
N TYR A 162 12.01 -2.27 -11.27
CA TYR A 162 12.14 -3.73 -11.33
C TYR A 162 13.44 -4.18 -12.00
N GLU A 163 13.86 -3.50 -13.06
CA GLU A 163 15.11 -3.80 -13.74
C GLU A 163 16.32 -3.57 -12.82
N VAL A 164 16.37 -2.41 -12.16
CA VAL A 164 17.45 -2.08 -11.22
C VAL A 164 17.52 -3.08 -10.07
N VAL A 165 16.39 -3.38 -9.46
CA VAL A 165 16.30 -4.34 -8.34
C VAL A 165 16.74 -5.72 -8.77
N HIS A 166 16.30 -6.19 -9.94
CA HIS A 166 16.68 -7.50 -10.47
C HIS A 166 18.18 -7.60 -10.70
N GLN A 167 18.79 -6.58 -11.35
CA GLN A 167 20.23 -6.54 -11.57
C GLN A 167 21.04 -6.51 -10.27
N LEU A 168 20.60 -5.74 -9.28
CA LEU A 168 21.23 -5.72 -7.95
C LEU A 168 21.18 -7.10 -7.30
N SER A 169 20.02 -7.76 -7.32
CA SER A 169 19.85 -9.09 -6.72
C SER A 169 20.70 -10.16 -7.43
N GLN A 170 20.83 -10.09 -8.76
CA GLN A 170 21.73 -10.98 -9.51
C GLN A 170 23.21 -10.83 -9.13
N GLN A 171 23.61 -9.67 -8.63
CA GLN A 171 24.95 -9.39 -8.14
C GLN A 171 25.11 -9.64 -6.63
N ASN A 172 24.12 -10.26 -5.98
CA ASN A 172 24.05 -10.44 -4.53
C ASN A 172 24.11 -9.13 -3.72
N LEU A 173 23.69 -8.03 -4.36
CA LEU A 173 23.52 -6.74 -3.74
C LEU A 173 22.04 -6.58 -3.41
N GLY A 174 21.67 -6.88 -2.17
CA GLY A 174 20.29 -6.82 -1.71
C GLY A 174 19.83 -5.41 -1.36
N GLN A 175 18.50 -5.26 -1.22
CA GLN A 175 17.87 -3.98 -0.94
C GLN A 175 17.41 -3.89 0.51
N SER A 176 17.50 -2.69 1.08
CA SER A 176 16.93 -2.38 2.40
C SER A 176 15.46 -1.94 2.28
N THR A 177 15.15 -1.21 1.23
CA THR A 177 13.79 -0.71 0.93
C THR A 177 13.72 -0.35 -0.55
N CYS A 178 12.59 -0.63 -1.21
CA CYS A 178 12.27 -0.14 -2.54
C CYS A 178 10.95 0.62 -2.53
N VAL A 179 10.96 1.83 -3.12
CA VAL A 179 9.82 2.75 -3.19
C VAL A 179 9.70 3.33 -4.59
#